data_49ba37eee3961650efcfd1f453662614
#
_entry.id   49ba37eee3961650efcfd1f453662614
#
_cell.length_a   1.000
_cell.length_b   1.000
_cell.length_c   1.000
_cell.angle_alpha   90.00
_cell.angle_beta   90.00
_cell.angle_gamma   90.00
#
_symmetry.space_group_name_H-M   'P 1'
#
loop_
_entity.id
_entity.type
_entity.pdbx_description
1 polymer ?
#
loop_
_entity_poly.entity_id
_entity_poly.type
_entity_poly.pdbx_seq_one_letter_code
_entity_poly.pdbx_strand_id
1 'polypeptide(L)'
;VNFWPMLSSQLHATTDVLPVAGLHRLAEHLPLAWIEQALSATGTASIRRRRLPAEQVVWLVIALALYRHQSMPEVLATLDLALPSAAAPIISKSAVTQARQRLGSEPLASLFSQTASAWCAQDAERHTWKGLSLWAMDGTTFRAPDSTENRAYFGAQSYASGKVASYPQVRAVSITAIPTHLVADMAFGQYGQNEMLYAKPLVERITDHSLTVFDRGFLCAEILLGLSLGGEERHY
;
A
#
# COMPACT_ATOMS: atom_id res chain seq x y z
N VAL A 1 -19.67 -19.46 17.08
CA VAL A 1 -18.79 -20.22 16.19
C VAL A 1 -17.61 -19.26 15.88
N ASN A 2 -16.41 -19.60 16.42
CA ASN A 2 -15.20 -18.80 16.25
C ASN A 2 -14.66 -18.96 14.82
N PHE A 3 -14.93 -18.00 13.93
CA PHE A 3 -14.39 -17.94 12.57
C PHE A 3 -12.92 -17.48 12.51
N TRP A 4 -12.38 -16.99 13.60
CA TRP A 4 -11.05 -16.34 13.66
C TRP A 4 -9.85 -17.27 13.37
N PRO A 5 -9.82 -18.54 13.79
CA PRO A 5 -8.68 -19.43 13.49
C PRO A 5 -8.57 -19.83 12.02
N MET A 6 -9.69 -19.90 11.28
CA MET A 6 -9.68 -20.24 9.85
C MET A 6 -9.10 -19.12 8.98
N LEU A 7 -9.40 -17.86 9.30
CA LEU A 7 -8.90 -16.72 8.53
C LEU A 7 -7.37 -16.56 8.70
N SER A 8 -6.87 -16.73 9.93
CA SER A 8 -5.43 -16.63 10.20
C SER A 8 -4.63 -17.76 9.54
N SER A 9 -5.15 -18.99 9.51
CA SER A 9 -4.48 -20.10 8.84
C SER A 9 -4.56 -19.99 7.31
N GLN A 10 -5.62 -19.44 6.75
CA GLN A 10 -5.70 -19.13 5.30
C GLN A 10 -4.77 -17.97 4.91
N LEU A 11 -4.67 -16.95 5.75
CA LEU A 11 -3.71 -15.84 5.54
C LEU A 11 -2.26 -16.31 5.67
N HIS A 12 -1.94 -17.23 6.57
CA HIS A 12 -0.61 -17.86 6.63
C HIS A 12 -0.36 -18.74 5.41
N ALA A 13 -1.31 -19.54 4.98
CA ALA A 13 -1.17 -20.37 3.78
C ALA A 13 -0.99 -19.55 2.50
N THR A 14 -1.60 -18.37 2.39
CA THR A 14 -1.40 -17.45 1.26
C THR A 14 -0.09 -16.67 1.33
N THR A 15 0.47 -16.42 2.52
CA THR A 15 1.78 -15.77 2.68
C THR A 15 2.96 -16.71 2.43
N ASP A 16 2.79 -18.01 2.66
CA ASP A 16 3.84 -19.01 2.44
C ASP A 16 3.96 -19.45 0.96
N VAL A 17 3.04 -19.04 0.09
CA VAL A 17 2.94 -19.50 -1.31
C VAL A 17 2.73 -18.32 -2.27
N LEU A 18 3.63 -17.32 -2.21
CA LEU A 18 3.89 -16.52 -3.41
C LEU A 18 5.19 -17.06 -4.05
N PRO A 19 5.09 -18.05 -4.96
CA PRO A 19 6.25 -18.51 -5.72
C PRO A 19 6.74 -17.33 -6.59
N VAL A 20 7.94 -17.47 -7.15
CA VAL A 20 8.50 -16.57 -8.18
C VAL A 20 7.44 -16.17 -9.24
N ALA A 21 6.48 -17.05 -9.52
CA ALA A 21 5.29 -16.80 -10.32
C ALA A 21 4.41 -15.62 -9.85
N GLY A 22 4.44 -15.24 -8.57
CA GLY A 22 3.62 -14.13 -8.06
C GLY A 22 4.09 -12.77 -8.56
N LEU A 23 5.40 -12.52 -8.58
CA LEU A 23 5.95 -11.27 -9.11
C LEU A 23 5.79 -11.20 -10.63
N HIS A 24 5.94 -12.32 -11.33
CA HIS A 24 5.74 -12.39 -12.78
C HIS A 24 4.29 -12.06 -13.15
N ARG A 25 3.32 -12.64 -12.44
CA ARG A 25 1.89 -12.33 -12.64
C ARG A 25 1.59 -10.85 -12.36
N LEU A 26 2.16 -10.29 -11.30
CA LEU A 26 2.00 -8.85 -11.03
C LEU A 26 2.57 -8.01 -12.17
N ALA A 27 3.70 -8.41 -12.75
CA ALA A 27 4.31 -7.71 -13.88
C ALA A 27 3.43 -7.73 -15.15
N GLU A 28 2.60 -8.76 -15.34
CA GLU A 28 1.62 -8.81 -16.44
C GLU A 28 0.51 -7.74 -16.28
N HIS A 29 0.20 -7.37 -15.03
CA HIS A 29 -0.85 -6.39 -14.70
C HIS A 29 -0.31 -5.00 -14.38
N LEU A 30 1.01 -4.83 -14.29
CA LEU A 30 1.68 -3.55 -14.02
C LEU A 30 2.56 -3.16 -15.22
N PRO A 31 1.99 -2.44 -16.21
CA PRO A 31 2.74 -2.04 -17.40
C PRO A 31 3.96 -1.18 -17.05
N LEU A 32 5.08 -1.42 -17.74
CA LEU A 32 6.30 -0.63 -17.55
C LEU A 32 6.05 0.86 -17.77
N ALA A 33 5.18 1.22 -18.71
CA ALA A 33 4.80 2.59 -18.99
C ALA A 33 4.23 3.33 -17.77
N TRP A 34 3.53 2.65 -16.86
CA TRP A 34 3.02 3.26 -15.63
C TRP A 34 4.15 3.57 -14.65
N ILE A 35 5.14 2.69 -14.56
CA ILE A 35 6.32 2.91 -13.74
C ILE A 35 7.12 4.11 -14.30
N GLU A 36 7.34 4.14 -15.61
CA GLU A 36 8.05 5.25 -16.29
C GLU A 36 7.31 6.58 -16.11
N GLN A 37 5.98 6.57 -16.21
CA GLN A 37 5.14 7.75 -15.98
C GLN A 37 5.26 8.24 -14.53
N ALA A 38 5.18 7.36 -13.55
CA ALA A 38 5.32 7.71 -12.13
C ALA A 38 6.71 8.29 -11.82
N LEU A 39 7.76 7.70 -12.37
CA LEU A 39 9.13 8.18 -12.23
C LEU A 39 9.34 9.55 -12.91
N SER A 40 8.76 9.75 -14.09
CA SER A 40 8.85 11.01 -14.83
C SER A 40 8.09 12.12 -14.10
N ALA A 41 6.86 11.85 -13.65
CA ALA A 41 6.01 12.81 -12.94
C ALA A 41 6.64 13.31 -11.63
N THR A 42 7.47 12.48 -10.99
CA THR A 42 8.15 12.79 -9.72
C THR A 42 9.60 13.26 -9.91
N GLY A 43 10.09 13.40 -11.15
CA GLY A 43 11.45 13.85 -11.46
C GLY A 43 12.54 12.85 -11.05
N THR A 44 12.19 11.59 -10.81
CA THR A 44 13.11 10.54 -10.36
C THR A 44 13.57 9.60 -11.47
N ALA A 45 13.13 9.83 -12.71
CA ALA A 45 13.56 9.07 -13.87
C ALA A 45 15.09 9.07 -14.03
N SER A 46 15.67 7.91 -14.30
CA SER A 46 17.12 7.76 -14.44
C SER A 46 17.62 8.33 -15.76
N ILE A 47 18.26 9.51 -15.73
CA ILE A 47 18.91 10.13 -16.89
C ILE A 47 20.22 9.41 -17.26
N ARG A 48 20.87 8.75 -16.31
CA ARG A 48 22.15 8.03 -16.52
C ARG A 48 21.95 6.52 -16.32
N ARG A 49 22.54 5.71 -17.19
CA ARG A 49 22.66 4.25 -17.01
C ARG A 49 23.44 3.98 -15.72
N ARG A 50 22.74 3.60 -14.66
CA ARG A 50 23.30 3.15 -13.38
C ARG A 50 23.19 1.64 -13.29
N ARG A 51 23.95 1.04 -12.36
CA ARG A 51 23.88 -0.42 -12.10
C ARG A 51 22.49 -0.87 -11.65
N LEU A 52 21.69 0.03 -11.05
CA LEU A 52 20.30 -0.21 -10.63
C LEU A 52 19.47 1.00 -11.10
N PRO A 53 18.84 0.94 -12.28
CA PRO A 53 17.91 1.94 -12.78
C PRO A 53 16.70 2.12 -11.87
N ALA A 54 16.03 3.28 -11.93
CA ALA A 54 14.91 3.62 -11.05
C ALA A 54 13.75 2.62 -11.21
N GLU A 55 13.47 2.16 -12.42
CA GLU A 55 12.45 1.17 -12.73
C GLU A 55 12.68 -0.15 -12.00
N GLN A 56 13.93 -0.62 -11.97
CA GLN A 56 14.31 -1.82 -11.22
C GLN A 56 14.21 -1.61 -9.71
N VAL A 57 14.46 -0.37 -9.22
CA VAL A 57 14.30 -0.06 -7.80
C VAL A 57 12.83 -0.08 -7.40
N VAL A 58 11.91 0.36 -8.26
CA VAL A 58 10.46 0.23 -8.03
C VAL A 58 10.09 -1.24 -7.86
N TRP A 59 10.50 -2.10 -8.80
CA TRP A 59 10.27 -3.54 -8.69
C TRP A 59 10.90 -4.17 -7.45
N LEU A 60 12.08 -3.72 -7.08
CA LEU A 60 12.75 -4.18 -5.86
C LEU A 60 11.93 -3.82 -4.60
N VAL A 61 11.36 -2.62 -4.52
CA VAL A 61 10.55 -2.22 -3.36
C VAL A 61 9.25 -3.05 -3.30
N ILE A 62 8.61 -3.27 -4.44
CA ILE A 62 7.43 -4.15 -4.54
C ILE A 62 7.79 -5.59 -4.10
N ALA A 63 8.88 -6.13 -4.61
CA ALA A 63 9.33 -7.47 -4.24
C ALA A 63 9.69 -7.60 -2.76
N LEU A 64 10.32 -6.60 -2.15
CA LEU A 64 10.60 -6.57 -0.71
C LEU A 64 9.33 -6.55 0.14
N ALA A 65 8.25 -5.95 -0.34
CA ALA A 65 6.95 -5.98 0.32
C ALA A 65 6.25 -7.35 0.20
N LEU A 66 6.33 -7.98 -0.98
CA LEU A 66 5.74 -9.30 -1.25
C LEU A 66 6.50 -10.42 -0.53
N TYR A 67 7.84 -10.38 -0.56
CA TYR A 67 8.72 -11.40 0.01
C TYR A 67 9.35 -10.96 1.34
N ARG A 68 8.59 -10.27 2.19
CA ARG A 68 9.06 -9.69 3.46
C ARG A 68 9.71 -10.69 4.45
N HIS A 69 9.50 -12.00 4.26
CA HIS A 69 10.10 -13.07 5.05
C HIS A 69 11.45 -13.53 4.49
N GLN A 70 11.82 -13.10 3.29
CA GLN A 70 13.10 -13.41 2.65
C GLN A 70 14.16 -12.34 2.96
N SER A 71 15.42 -12.74 2.93
CA SER A 71 16.52 -11.79 3.01
C SER A 71 16.65 -10.97 1.71
N MET A 72 17.23 -9.77 1.81
CA MET A 72 17.44 -8.91 0.63
C MET A 72 18.21 -9.60 -0.52
N PRO A 73 19.27 -10.41 -0.28
CA PRO A 73 19.92 -11.17 -1.36
C PRO A 73 19.00 -12.18 -2.04
N GLU A 74 18.13 -12.86 -1.29
CA GLU A 74 17.15 -13.81 -1.85
C GLU A 74 16.12 -13.08 -2.71
N VAL A 75 15.63 -11.93 -2.26
CA VAL A 75 14.70 -11.10 -3.05
C VAL A 75 15.35 -10.59 -4.34
N LEU A 76 16.62 -10.17 -4.29
CA LEU A 76 17.36 -9.78 -5.48
C LEU A 76 17.52 -10.95 -6.47
N ALA A 77 17.85 -12.15 -5.98
CA ALA A 77 17.92 -13.34 -6.81
C ALA A 77 16.56 -13.68 -7.45
N THR A 78 15.47 -13.52 -6.72
CA THR A 78 14.10 -13.70 -7.24
C THR A 78 13.78 -12.70 -8.36
N LEU A 79 14.20 -11.45 -8.21
CA LEU A 79 14.01 -10.41 -9.23
C LEU A 79 14.78 -10.72 -10.52
N ASP A 80 16.02 -11.17 -10.42
CA ASP A 80 16.84 -11.53 -11.58
C ASP A 80 16.22 -12.69 -12.38
N LEU A 81 15.57 -13.63 -11.70
CA LEU A 81 14.85 -14.74 -12.33
C LEU A 81 13.52 -14.30 -12.94
N ALA A 82 12.79 -13.39 -12.28
CA ALA A 82 11.47 -12.95 -12.72
C ALA A 82 11.51 -11.84 -13.78
N LEU A 83 12.53 -11.00 -13.73
CA LEU A 83 12.73 -9.85 -14.62
C LEU A 83 14.18 -9.86 -15.16
N PRO A 84 14.55 -10.82 -16.02
CA PRO A 84 15.91 -10.95 -16.50
C PRO A 84 16.35 -9.68 -17.24
N SER A 85 17.30 -8.95 -16.68
CA SER A 85 17.96 -7.86 -17.37
C SER A 85 19.35 -8.27 -17.83
N ALA A 86 19.77 -7.78 -18.97
CA ALA A 86 20.90 -8.27 -19.77
C ALA A 86 22.31 -8.20 -19.14
N ALA A 87 22.45 -7.84 -17.90
CA ALA A 87 23.71 -7.92 -17.13
C ALA A 87 23.42 -7.63 -15.65
N ALA A 88 23.18 -8.64 -14.84
CA ALA A 88 23.08 -8.49 -13.40
C ALA A 88 24.48 -8.54 -12.75
N PRO A 89 25.13 -7.38 -12.46
CA PRO A 89 26.30 -7.39 -11.60
C PRO A 89 25.84 -7.67 -10.17
N ILE A 90 26.66 -8.35 -9.39
CA ILE A 90 26.44 -8.54 -7.95
C ILE A 90 26.22 -7.15 -7.29
N ILE A 91 24.97 -6.90 -6.87
CA ILE A 91 24.56 -5.64 -6.27
C ILE A 91 24.81 -5.71 -4.75
N SER A 92 25.61 -4.80 -4.21
CA SER A 92 25.87 -4.74 -2.77
C SER A 92 24.67 -4.23 -1.98
N LYS A 93 24.52 -4.66 -0.72
CA LYS A 93 23.45 -4.15 0.17
C LYS A 93 23.45 -2.64 0.30
N SER A 94 24.62 -2.00 0.35
CA SER A 94 24.76 -0.54 0.40
C SER A 94 24.25 0.14 -0.88
N ALA A 95 24.51 -0.44 -2.04
CA ALA A 95 24.00 0.07 -3.30
C ALA A 95 22.45 0.01 -3.38
N VAL A 96 21.85 -1.06 -2.86
CA VAL A 96 20.39 -1.18 -2.74
C VAL A 96 19.81 -0.10 -1.82
N THR A 97 20.41 0.07 -0.63
CA THR A 97 19.96 1.10 0.32
C THR A 97 20.03 2.50 -0.29
N GLN A 98 21.15 2.85 -0.91
CA GLN A 98 21.32 4.14 -1.58
C GLN A 98 20.35 4.31 -2.77
N ALA A 99 20.07 3.25 -3.52
CA ALA A 99 19.14 3.30 -4.63
C ALA A 99 17.70 3.58 -4.14
N ARG A 100 17.27 2.91 -3.06
CA ARG A 100 15.97 3.15 -2.43
C ARG A 100 15.85 4.57 -1.85
N GLN A 101 16.90 5.07 -1.20
CA GLN A 101 16.93 6.45 -0.68
C GLN A 101 16.81 7.48 -1.81
N ARG A 102 17.46 7.24 -2.95
CA ARG A 102 17.36 8.12 -4.12
C ARG A 102 15.99 8.07 -4.79
N LEU A 103 15.33 6.90 -4.80
CA LEU A 103 13.99 6.76 -5.34
C LEU A 103 12.99 7.59 -4.55
N GLY A 104 13.09 7.58 -3.21
CA GLY A 104 12.13 8.21 -2.34
C GLY A 104 10.78 7.48 -2.33
N SER A 105 9.77 8.11 -1.75
CA SER A 105 8.40 7.59 -1.64
C SER A 105 7.48 8.03 -2.77
N GLU A 106 7.71 9.20 -3.34
CA GLU A 106 6.81 9.86 -4.29
C GLU A 106 6.47 9.02 -5.54
N PRO A 107 7.43 8.33 -6.21
CA PRO A 107 7.12 7.50 -7.35
C PRO A 107 6.20 6.33 -6.99
N LEU A 108 6.38 5.74 -5.80
CA LEU A 108 5.55 4.65 -5.33
C LEU A 108 4.14 5.12 -4.98
N ALA A 109 4.00 6.30 -4.37
CA ALA A 109 2.70 6.91 -4.11
C ALA A 109 1.95 7.23 -5.42
N SER A 110 2.64 7.81 -6.40
CA SER A 110 2.09 8.09 -7.73
C SER A 110 1.65 6.79 -8.44
N LEU A 111 2.51 5.76 -8.43
CA LEU A 111 2.20 4.46 -9.03
C LEU A 111 1.02 3.78 -8.33
N PHE A 112 0.97 3.82 -6.99
CA PHE A 112 -0.15 3.28 -6.22
C PHE A 112 -1.47 3.97 -6.61
N SER A 113 -1.51 5.29 -6.64
CA SER A 113 -2.72 6.04 -7.02
C SER A 113 -3.20 5.69 -8.43
N GLN A 114 -2.25 5.56 -9.38
CA GLN A 114 -2.56 5.20 -10.77
C GLN A 114 -3.10 3.77 -10.89
N THR A 115 -2.44 2.80 -10.26
CA THR A 115 -2.86 1.40 -10.29
C THR A 115 -4.17 1.19 -9.56
N ALA A 116 -4.36 1.80 -8.39
CA ALA A 116 -5.59 1.71 -7.62
C ALA A 116 -6.78 2.26 -8.43
N SER A 117 -6.62 3.43 -9.05
CA SER A 117 -7.66 4.01 -9.90
C SER A 117 -8.02 3.12 -11.08
N ALA A 118 -7.01 2.61 -11.80
CA ALA A 118 -7.23 1.76 -12.97
C ALA A 118 -7.88 0.42 -12.61
N TRP A 119 -7.39 -0.24 -11.56
CA TRP A 119 -7.90 -1.56 -11.17
C TRP A 119 -9.25 -1.50 -10.47
N CYS A 120 -9.53 -0.47 -9.68
CA CYS A 120 -10.86 -0.30 -9.08
C CYS A 120 -11.92 0.09 -10.12
N ALA A 121 -11.52 0.79 -11.20
CA ALA A 121 -12.43 1.09 -12.32
C ALA A 121 -12.69 -0.13 -13.22
N GLN A 122 -11.75 -1.09 -13.25
CA GLN A 122 -11.91 -2.29 -14.05
C GLN A 122 -13.06 -3.13 -13.51
N ASP A 123 -14.03 -3.44 -14.39
CA ASP A 123 -15.23 -4.21 -14.04
C ASP A 123 -16.08 -3.62 -12.88
N ALA A 124 -15.95 -2.32 -12.58
CA ALA A 124 -16.68 -1.67 -11.48
C ALA A 124 -18.19 -1.91 -11.57
N GLU A 125 -18.77 -1.84 -12.77
CA GLU A 125 -20.20 -2.08 -13.02
C GLU A 125 -20.66 -3.49 -12.65
N ARG A 126 -19.79 -4.49 -12.73
CA ARG A 126 -20.09 -5.90 -12.38
C ARG A 126 -20.16 -6.14 -10.89
N HIS A 127 -19.59 -5.25 -10.09
CA HIS A 127 -19.41 -5.41 -8.66
C HIS A 127 -20.24 -4.40 -7.84
N THR A 128 -21.44 -4.07 -8.31
CA THR A 128 -22.35 -3.16 -7.62
C THR A 128 -23.41 -3.93 -6.81
N TRP A 129 -23.90 -3.29 -5.76
CA TRP A 129 -25.06 -3.73 -5.02
C TRP A 129 -26.20 -2.71 -5.24
N LYS A 130 -27.28 -3.13 -5.88
CA LYS A 130 -28.40 -2.23 -6.25
C LYS A 130 -27.95 -1.00 -7.06
N GLY A 131 -26.94 -1.15 -7.90
CA GLY A 131 -26.37 -0.05 -8.67
C GLY A 131 -25.34 0.81 -7.93
N LEU A 132 -25.07 0.53 -6.65
CA LEU A 132 -24.10 1.27 -5.84
C LEU A 132 -22.75 0.55 -5.78
N SER A 133 -21.66 1.28 -5.94
CA SER A 133 -20.31 0.81 -5.64
C SER A 133 -20.14 0.64 -4.12
N LEU A 134 -19.50 -0.45 -3.72
CA LEU A 134 -19.34 -0.78 -2.29
C LEU A 134 -17.92 -0.49 -1.81
N TRP A 135 -17.80 0.37 -0.83
CA TRP A 135 -16.54 0.77 -0.20
C TRP A 135 -16.51 0.41 1.28
N ALA A 136 -15.36 0.01 1.78
CA ALA A 136 -15.09 -0.08 3.20
C ALA A 136 -14.01 0.94 3.58
N MET A 137 -14.22 1.66 4.69
CA MET A 137 -13.20 2.49 5.32
C MET A 137 -12.84 1.88 6.66
N ASP A 138 -11.56 1.60 6.89
CA ASP A 138 -11.08 0.99 8.13
C ASP A 138 -9.69 1.49 8.49
N GLY A 139 -9.43 1.51 9.80
CA GLY A 139 -8.15 1.87 10.39
C GLY A 139 -7.31 0.65 10.73
N THR A 140 -6.01 0.75 10.54
CA THR A 140 -5.06 -0.31 10.91
C THR A 140 -3.74 0.27 11.42
N THR A 141 -2.92 -0.61 12.02
CA THR A 141 -1.57 -0.24 12.45
C THR A 141 -0.56 -1.22 11.91
N PHE A 142 0.57 -0.67 11.42
CA PHE A 142 1.70 -1.46 10.96
C PHE A 142 2.90 -1.26 11.89
N ARG A 143 3.72 -2.30 12.03
CA ARG A 143 5.03 -2.18 12.70
C ARG A 143 6.03 -1.56 11.73
N ALA A 144 6.76 -0.54 12.20
CA ALA A 144 7.94 -0.06 11.49
C ALA A 144 9.21 -0.69 12.08
N PRO A 145 10.29 -0.81 11.29
CA PRO A 145 11.59 -1.21 11.82
C PRO A 145 12.01 -0.36 13.00
N ASP A 146 12.60 -0.98 14.02
CA ASP A 146 13.03 -0.29 15.22
C ASP A 146 14.32 0.49 14.95
N SER A 147 14.19 1.77 14.60
CA SER A 147 15.27 2.73 14.47
C SER A 147 14.94 4.01 15.21
N THR A 148 15.98 4.81 15.52
CA THR A 148 15.83 6.10 16.19
C THR A 148 14.94 7.04 15.40
N GLU A 149 15.10 7.07 14.07
CA GLU A 149 14.34 7.92 13.15
C GLU A 149 12.88 7.50 13.11
N ASN A 150 12.61 6.20 12.99
CA ASN A 150 11.23 5.70 12.96
C ASN A 150 10.54 5.91 14.30
N ARG A 151 11.22 5.77 15.43
CA ARG A 151 10.67 6.09 16.74
C ARG A 151 10.35 7.57 16.89
N ALA A 152 11.22 8.44 16.42
CA ALA A 152 11.03 9.88 16.46
C ALA A 152 9.87 10.33 15.56
N TYR A 153 9.72 9.74 14.38
CA TYR A 153 8.71 10.13 13.41
C TYR A 153 7.34 9.50 13.67
N PHE A 154 7.26 8.18 13.81
CA PHE A 154 5.98 7.48 13.92
C PHE A 154 5.47 7.38 15.38
N GLY A 155 6.39 7.36 16.35
CA GLY A 155 6.05 7.07 17.74
C GLY A 155 5.76 5.59 17.97
N ALA A 156 5.31 5.28 19.17
CA ALA A 156 4.95 3.92 19.57
C ALA A 156 3.82 3.97 20.61
N GLN A 157 3.06 2.88 20.72
CA GLN A 157 1.99 2.76 21.69
C GLN A 157 2.57 2.85 23.12
N SER A 158 1.96 3.72 23.93
CA SER A 158 2.21 3.80 25.37
C SER A 158 1.10 3.08 26.12
N TYR A 159 1.45 2.29 27.10
CA TYR A 159 0.53 1.55 27.96
C TYR A 159 0.32 2.30 29.28
N ALA A 160 -0.82 2.10 29.95
CA ALA A 160 -1.14 2.70 31.24
C ALA A 160 -0.07 2.42 32.33
N SER A 161 0.71 1.34 32.19
CA SER A 161 1.83 1.01 33.06
C SER A 161 3.10 1.86 32.85
N GLY A 162 3.06 2.88 31.96
CA GLY A 162 4.23 3.66 31.57
C GLY A 162 5.19 2.94 30.62
N LYS A 163 4.90 1.69 30.22
CA LYS A 163 5.66 0.95 29.23
C LYS A 163 5.34 1.46 27.83
N VAL A 164 6.33 1.48 26.97
CA VAL A 164 6.20 1.81 25.54
C VAL A 164 6.40 0.54 24.73
N ALA A 165 5.68 0.40 23.61
CA ALA A 165 5.86 -0.71 22.70
C ALA A 165 7.32 -0.83 22.22
N SER A 166 7.78 -2.06 22.03
CA SER A 166 9.16 -2.37 21.65
C SER A 166 9.53 -1.97 20.22
N TYR A 167 8.55 -1.48 19.44
CA TYR A 167 8.73 -1.06 18.05
C TYR A 167 7.86 0.17 17.73
N PRO A 168 8.28 1.02 16.79
CA PRO A 168 7.45 2.09 16.27
C PRO A 168 6.26 1.54 15.49
N GLN A 169 5.15 2.30 15.49
CA GLN A 169 3.92 1.93 14.82
C GLN A 169 3.47 3.02 13.87
N VAL A 170 3.05 2.62 12.69
CA VAL A 170 2.41 3.48 11.69
C VAL A 170 0.92 3.29 11.80
N ARG A 171 0.17 4.37 11.98
CA ARG A 171 -1.29 4.36 11.89
C ARG A 171 -1.69 4.62 10.43
N ALA A 172 -2.64 3.86 9.92
CA ALA A 172 -3.15 4.03 8.57
C ALA A 172 -4.67 3.91 8.56
N VAL A 173 -5.30 4.59 7.63
CA VAL A 173 -6.70 4.41 7.24
C VAL A 173 -6.74 4.15 5.76
N SER A 174 -7.55 3.21 5.32
CA SER A 174 -7.69 2.84 3.91
C SER A 174 -9.14 2.84 3.46
N ILE A 175 -9.34 3.08 2.16
CA ILE A 175 -10.59 2.79 1.45
C ILE A 175 -10.35 1.57 0.58
N THR A 176 -11.22 0.58 0.72
CA THR A 176 -11.12 -0.70 0.03
C THR A 176 -12.41 -0.98 -0.74
N ALA A 177 -12.32 -1.37 -1.99
CA ALA A 177 -13.45 -1.87 -2.76
C ALA A 177 -13.85 -3.26 -2.21
N ILE A 178 -15.03 -3.36 -1.60
CA ILE A 178 -15.48 -4.57 -0.89
C ILE A 178 -15.48 -5.80 -1.79
N PRO A 179 -16.01 -5.76 -3.04
CA PRO A 179 -16.12 -6.97 -3.84
C PRO A 179 -14.78 -7.54 -4.32
N THR A 180 -13.78 -6.67 -4.53
CA THR A 180 -12.48 -7.05 -5.09
C THR A 180 -11.36 -7.09 -4.06
N HIS A 181 -11.60 -6.55 -2.86
CA HIS A 181 -10.60 -6.32 -1.82
C HIS A 181 -9.41 -5.44 -2.25
N LEU A 182 -9.58 -4.67 -3.31
CA LEU A 182 -8.57 -3.72 -3.77
C LEU A 182 -8.56 -2.48 -2.88
N VAL A 183 -7.40 -2.10 -2.40
CA VAL A 183 -7.20 -0.83 -1.69
C VAL A 183 -7.19 0.29 -2.72
N ALA A 184 -8.21 1.16 -2.67
CA ALA A 184 -8.38 2.26 -3.61
C ALA A 184 -7.52 3.48 -3.22
N ASP A 185 -7.43 3.76 -1.92
CA ASP A 185 -6.56 4.81 -1.39
C ASP A 185 -6.20 4.53 0.07
N MET A 186 -5.12 5.15 0.56
CA MET A 186 -4.64 5.00 1.93
C MET A 186 -3.93 6.28 2.40
N ALA A 187 -4.27 6.72 3.61
CA ALA A 187 -3.51 7.74 4.33
C ALA A 187 -2.87 7.13 5.57
N PHE A 188 -1.63 7.49 5.86
CA PHE A 188 -0.91 6.93 7.01
C PHE A 188 0.09 7.93 7.60
N GLY A 189 0.51 7.67 8.84
CA GLY A 189 1.50 8.51 9.52
C GLY A 189 1.71 8.11 10.98
N GLN A 190 1.87 9.10 11.85
CA GLN A 190 2.20 8.93 13.25
C GLN A 190 1.13 8.16 14.01
N TYR A 191 1.55 7.19 14.82
CA TYR A 191 0.65 6.38 15.64
C TYR A 191 -0.20 7.20 16.62
N GLY A 192 0.37 8.24 17.21
CA GLY A 192 -0.30 9.09 18.21
C GLY A 192 -1.38 10.02 17.63
N GLN A 193 -1.46 10.16 16.32
CA GLN A 193 -2.50 10.97 15.69
C GLN A 193 -3.84 10.23 15.65
N ASN A 194 -4.94 11.00 15.66
CA ASN A 194 -6.27 10.44 15.53
C ASN A 194 -6.51 9.89 14.13
N GLU A 195 -7.17 8.73 14.03
CA GLU A 195 -7.56 8.12 12.74
C GLU A 195 -8.38 9.05 11.85
N MET A 196 -9.19 9.94 12.46
CA MET A 196 -9.96 10.94 11.73
C MET A 196 -9.09 11.86 10.86
N LEU A 197 -7.85 12.16 11.31
CA LEU A 197 -6.91 12.97 10.52
C LEU A 197 -6.57 12.28 9.19
N TYR A 198 -6.48 10.95 9.19
CA TYR A 198 -6.18 10.14 8.01
C TYR A 198 -7.43 9.81 7.19
N ALA A 199 -8.59 9.68 7.84
CA ALA A 199 -9.85 9.33 7.19
C ALA A 199 -10.43 10.49 6.34
N LYS A 200 -10.39 11.72 6.86
CA LYS A 200 -11.00 12.89 6.21
C LYS A 200 -10.58 13.11 4.76
N PRO A 201 -9.29 13.15 4.41
CA PRO A 201 -8.88 13.33 3.02
C PRO A 201 -9.29 12.19 2.09
N LEU A 202 -9.54 10.99 2.63
CA LEU A 202 -9.95 9.84 1.85
C LEU A 202 -11.43 9.91 1.41
N VAL A 203 -12.27 10.68 2.09
CA VAL A 203 -13.69 10.85 1.75
C VAL A 203 -13.85 11.43 0.33
N GLU A 204 -12.94 12.29 -0.09
CA GLU A 204 -12.93 12.88 -1.44
C GLU A 204 -12.69 11.85 -2.56
N ARG A 205 -12.14 10.69 -2.22
CA ARG A 205 -11.85 9.60 -3.15
C ARG A 205 -13.04 8.66 -3.38
N ILE A 206 -14.07 8.78 -2.56
CA ILE A 206 -15.27 7.93 -2.70
C ILE A 206 -16.06 8.41 -3.90
N THR A 207 -16.42 7.46 -4.76
CA THR A 207 -17.15 7.72 -6.00
C THR A 207 -18.63 8.03 -5.71
N ASP A 208 -19.29 8.72 -6.64
CA ASP A 208 -20.73 8.88 -6.63
C ASP A 208 -21.43 7.52 -6.81
N HIS A 209 -22.72 7.46 -6.52
CA HIS A 209 -23.51 6.23 -6.54
C HIS A 209 -22.85 5.10 -5.75
N SER A 210 -22.59 5.34 -4.46
CA SER A 210 -21.84 4.42 -3.62
C SER A 210 -22.44 4.24 -2.22
N LEU A 211 -22.09 3.11 -1.60
CA LEU A 211 -22.34 2.82 -0.20
C LEU A 211 -21.00 2.57 0.50
N THR A 212 -20.69 3.37 1.51
CA THR A 212 -19.47 3.24 2.31
C THR A 212 -19.78 2.61 3.65
N VAL A 213 -19.16 1.49 3.94
CA VAL A 213 -19.26 0.78 5.22
C VAL A 213 -18.05 1.13 6.08
N PHE A 214 -18.27 1.53 7.32
CA PHE A 214 -17.22 1.81 8.30
C PHE A 214 -17.73 1.54 9.72
N ASP A 215 -16.81 1.39 10.66
CA ASP A 215 -17.19 1.21 12.03
C ASP A 215 -17.64 2.54 12.67
N ARG A 216 -18.28 2.45 13.85
CA ARG A 216 -18.78 3.64 14.57
C ARG A 216 -17.66 4.58 15.03
N GLY A 217 -16.41 4.16 15.01
CA GLY A 217 -15.25 5.01 15.30
C GLY A 217 -15.11 6.17 14.32
N PHE A 218 -15.60 5.97 13.08
CA PHE A 218 -15.61 6.98 12.02
C PHE A 218 -16.89 7.85 11.99
N LEU A 219 -17.84 7.64 12.91
CA LEU A 219 -19.06 8.45 12.99
C LEU A 219 -18.76 9.85 13.52
N CYS A 220 -18.39 10.76 12.64
CA CYS A 220 -18.26 12.18 12.95
C CYS A 220 -18.90 13.04 11.86
N ALA A 221 -19.37 14.23 12.24
CA ALA A 221 -20.08 15.13 11.34
C ALA A 221 -19.29 15.44 10.06
N GLU A 222 -17.96 15.59 10.15
CA GLU A 222 -17.12 15.93 9.01
C GLU A 222 -17.08 14.81 7.96
N ILE A 223 -16.98 13.54 8.37
CA ILE A 223 -17.02 12.41 7.45
C ILE A 223 -18.43 12.25 6.86
N LEU A 224 -19.47 12.27 7.69
CA LEU A 224 -20.85 12.08 7.21
C LEU A 224 -21.27 13.21 6.26
N LEU A 225 -20.97 14.47 6.59
CA LEU A 225 -21.23 15.61 5.71
C LEU A 225 -20.37 15.55 4.45
N GLY A 226 -19.10 15.16 4.58
CA GLY A 226 -18.20 14.96 3.42
C GLY A 226 -18.75 13.93 2.45
N LEU A 227 -19.31 12.83 2.93
CA LEU A 227 -19.99 11.83 2.09
C LEU A 227 -21.27 12.40 1.48
N SER A 228 -22.18 12.94 2.30
CA SER A 228 -23.51 13.39 1.88
C SER A 228 -23.49 14.61 0.93
N LEU A 229 -22.53 15.51 1.10
CA LEU A 229 -22.43 16.78 0.37
C LEU A 229 -21.33 16.77 -0.70
N GLY A 230 -20.40 15.82 -0.62
CA GLY A 230 -19.22 15.74 -1.48
C GLY A 230 -19.49 15.14 -2.87
N GLY A 231 -20.69 14.65 -3.15
CA GLY A 231 -21.07 14.04 -4.41
C GLY A 231 -22.54 13.61 -4.45
N GLU A 232 -22.90 12.84 -5.50
CA GLU A 232 -24.27 12.36 -5.75
C GLU A 232 -24.45 10.93 -5.22
N GLU A 233 -25.56 10.68 -4.51
CA GLU A 233 -25.95 9.35 -4.01
C GLU A 233 -24.81 8.60 -3.27
N ARG A 234 -24.10 9.28 -2.42
CA ARG A 234 -23.11 8.69 -1.51
C ARG A 234 -23.78 8.33 -0.19
N HIS A 235 -23.96 7.04 0.04
CA HIS A 235 -24.62 6.48 1.22
C HIS A 235 -23.58 5.93 2.22
N TYR A 236 -24.00 5.75 3.51
CA TYR A 236 -23.18 5.18 4.57
C TYR A 236 -24.04 4.47 5.61
#